data_448c5554754a51e435df78a2049b723e
#
_entry.id   448c5554754a51e435df78a2049b723e
#
_cell.length_a   1.000
_cell.length_b   1.000
_cell.length_c   1.000
_cell.angle_alpha   90.00
_cell.angle_beta   90.00
_cell.angle_gamma   90.00
#
_symmetry.space_group_name_H-M   'P 1'
#
loop_
_entity.id
_entity.type
_entity.pdbx_description
1 polymer ?
#
loop_
_entity_poly.entity_id
_entity_poly.type
_entity_poly.pdbx_seq_one_letter_code
_entity_poly.pdbx_strand_id
1 'polypeptide(L)'
;MSQPKVYLIITACVHNTSGIQFGARRRAEYFLGLCNALNFCPPCIKPILVENSCENQSYLDVFNCDVVYTNDNSPIIKDGFVLHKGSREMLDIKKVIEKYDIQDHDFIIKLTGRYQLFKPDFFANVLENLEKDCIFRELNVCSSVVDDISIVMGLFAIRCKYLKEFEYKRYEIGCEQEFREYINDTIPEDKIMKVDTLWLRVCIGNDHKIIDT
;
A
#
# COMPACT_ATOMS: atom_id res chain seq x y z
N MET A 1 8.45 -8.95 -25.79
CA MET A 1 8.50 -8.28 -24.47
C MET A 1 8.48 -9.36 -23.39
N SER A 2 9.30 -9.23 -22.36
CA SER A 2 9.26 -10.16 -21.21
C SER A 2 7.92 -10.06 -20.51
N GLN A 3 7.46 -11.16 -19.91
CA GLN A 3 6.27 -11.13 -19.07
C GLN A 3 6.53 -10.19 -17.86
N PRO A 4 5.55 -9.37 -17.46
CA PRO A 4 5.72 -8.47 -16.32
C PRO A 4 5.95 -9.28 -15.05
N LYS A 5 6.86 -8.82 -14.21
CA LYS A 5 7.02 -9.32 -12.85
C LYS A 5 5.99 -8.68 -11.94
N VAL A 6 5.64 -9.37 -10.87
CA VAL A 6 4.70 -8.86 -9.85
C VAL A 6 5.43 -8.78 -8.51
N TYR A 7 5.37 -7.63 -7.87
CA TYR A 7 5.97 -7.36 -6.59
C TYR A 7 4.87 -7.05 -5.56
N LEU A 8 4.97 -7.61 -4.37
CA LEU A 8 4.14 -7.25 -3.22
C LEU A 8 4.95 -6.33 -2.32
N ILE A 9 4.67 -5.03 -2.34
CA ILE A 9 5.31 -4.06 -1.44
C ILE A 9 4.42 -3.86 -0.22
N ILE A 10 4.93 -4.27 0.95
CA ILE A 10 4.21 -4.18 2.21
C ILE A 10 4.80 -3.03 3.03
N THR A 11 3.99 -1.99 3.27
CA THR A 11 4.43 -0.81 4.02
C THR A 11 4.28 -1.00 5.52
N ALA A 12 5.30 -0.66 6.29
CA ALA A 12 5.32 -0.74 7.74
C ALA A 12 5.89 0.53 8.38
N CYS A 13 5.44 0.80 9.61
CA CYS A 13 5.93 1.87 10.47
C CYS A 13 5.83 1.38 11.92
N VAL A 14 6.87 0.72 12.42
CA VAL A 14 6.83 0.09 13.77
C VAL A 14 6.89 1.10 14.90
N HIS A 15 7.59 2.22 14.73
CA HIS A 15 7.69 3.33 15.67
C HIS A 15 6.90 4.53 15.17
N ASN A 16 5.57 4.44 15.31
CA ASN A 16 4.69 5.51 14.84
C ASN A 16 4.71 6.71 15.80
N THR A 17 4.93 7.90 15.26
CA THR A 17 4.91 9.17 16.01
C THR A 17 3.53 9.83 16.04
N SER A 18 2.55 9.31 15.30
CA SER A 18 1.20 9.87 15.19
C SER A 18 0.14 8.77 14.99
N GLY A 19 -1.09 8.97 15.47
CA GLY A 19 -2.18 7.98 15.44
C GLY A 19 -2.04 6.94 16.55
N ILE A 20 -2.42 5.67 16.30
CA ILE A 20 -2.39 4.61 17.31
C ILE A 20 -0.94 4.34 17.74
N GLN A 21 -0.61 4.68 18.97
CA GLN A 21 0.73 4.53 19.55
C GLN A 21 0.85 3.34 20.52
N PHE A 22 -0.19 2.52 20.69
CA PHE A 22 -0.13 1.34 21.54
C PHE A 22 0.80 0.27 20.95
N GLY A 23 2.08 0.33 21.35
CA GLY A 23 3.15 -0.45 20.76
C GLY A 23 2.89 -1.96 20.71
N ALA A 24 2.34 -2.57 21.76
CA ALA A 24 2.05 -4.00 21.80
C ALA A 24 0.94 -4.38 20.80
N ARG A 25 -0.15 -3.62 20.76
CA ARG A 25 -1.25 -3.85 19.82
C ARG A 25 -0.78 -3.66 18.37
N ARG A 26 -0.06 -2.58 18.11
CA ARG A 26 0.46 -2.29 16.77
C ARG A 26 1.41 -3.39 16.27
N ARG A 27 2.29 -3.91 17.15
CA ARG A 27 3.15 -5.05 16.83
C ARG A 27 2.35 -6.29 16.47
N ALA A 28 1.30 -6.60 17.24
CA ALA A 28 0.42 -7.73 16.96
C ALA A 28 -0.31 -7.57 15.63
N GLU A 29 -0.80 -6.37 15.31
CA GLU A 29 -1.45 -6.07 14.02
C GLU A 29 -0.50 -6.30 12.85
N TYR A 30 0.75 -5.78 12.92
CA TYR A 30 1.77 -6.05 11.89
C TYR A 30 2.11 -7.53 11.79
N PHE A 31 2.32 -8.19 12.92
CA PHE A 31 2.67 -9.60 12.92
C PHE A 31 1.59 -10.44 12.23
N LEU A 32 0.33 -10.25 12.60
CA LEU A 32 -0.80 -10.97 12.00
C LEU A 32 -1.00 -10.62 10.52
N GLY A 33 -0.93 -9.32 10.19
CA GLY A 33 -1.09 -8.86 8.81
C GLY A 33 -0.01 -9.42 7.88
N LEU A 34 1.25 -9.41 8.33
CA LEU A 34 2.38 -9.95 7.57
C LEU A 34 2.34 -11.47 7.46
N CYS A 35 2.02 -12.19 8.55
CA CYS A 35 1.83 -13.64 8.49
C CYS A 35 0.79 -14.02 7.44
N ASN A 36 -0.37 -13.35 7.44
CA ASN A 36 -1.43 -13.64 6.48
C ASN A 36 -1.01 -13.27 5.05
N ALA A 37 -0.46 -12.08 4.85
CA ALA A 37 -0.04 -11.63 3.53
C ALA A 37 1.01 -12.55 2.90
N LEU A 38 2.03 -12.93 3.66
CA LEU A 38 3.10 -13.80 3.17
C LEU A 38 2.64 -15.25 2.98
N ASN A 39 1.72 -15.75 3.82
CA ASN A 39 1.14 -17.08 3.68
C ASN A 39 0.26 -17.21 2.42
N PHE A 40 -0.46 -16.14 2.05
CA PHE A 40 -1.30 -16.10 0.86
C PHE A 40 -0.55 -15.68 -0.41
N CYS A 41 0.65 -15.11 -0.27
CA CYS A 41 1.44 -14.61 -1.41
C CYS A 41 1.91 -15.78 -2.29
N PRO A 42 1.49 -15.85 -3.56
CA PRO A 42 1.95 -16.89 -4.47
C PRO A 42 3.47 -16.80 -4.71
N PRO A 43 4.17 -17.93 -4.94
CA PRO A 43 5.63 -17.94 -5.16
C PRO A 43 6.12 -17.13 -6.37
N CYS A 44 5.23 -16.84 -7.33
CA CYS A 44 5.55 -16.01 -8.50
C CYS A 44 5.50 -14.51 -8.21
N ILE A 45 5.02 -14.09 -7.03
CA ILE A 45 5.03 -12.71 -6.57
C ILE A 45 6.19 -12.52 -5.60
N LYS A 46 7.03 -11.51 -5.85
CA LYS A 46 8.15 -11.18 -4.95
C LYS A 46 7.69 -10.27 -3.81
N PRO A 47 7.65 -10.74 -2.53
CA PRO A 47 7.34 -9.88 -1.39
C PRO A 47 8.55 -9.04 -1.00
N ILE A 48 8.33 -7.76 -0.71
CA ILE A 48 9.29 -6.80 -0.18
C ILE A 48 8.62 -6.00 0.92
N LEU A 49 9.22 -5.98 2.10
CA LEU A 49 8.79 -5.18 3.22
C LEU A 49 9.51 -3.84 3.19
N VAL A 50 8.82 -2.72 3.42
CA VAL A 50 9.45 -1.42 3.63
C VAL A 50 9.07 -0.88 5.00
N GLU A 51 10.09 -0.61 5.82
CA GLU A 51 9.96 -0.08 7.17
C GLU A 51 10.52 1.34 7.23
N ASN A 52 9.67 2.32 7.57
CA ASN A 52 10.04 3.72 7.48
C ASN A 52 10.38 4.41 8.81
N SER A 53 10.39 3.68 9.91
CA SER A 53 10.66 4.24 11.24
C SER A 53 11.91 3.71 11.92
N CYS A 54 12.68 2.87 11.22
CA CYS A 54 13.96 2.30 11.69
C CYS A 54 15.04 2.50 10.64
N GLU A 55 16.30 2.56 11.09
CA GLU A 55 17.46 2.74 10.21
C GLU A 55 17.93 1.44 9.55
N ASN A 56 17.95 0.33 10.30
CA ASN A 56 18.61 -0.89 9.83
C ASN A 56 18.08 -2.21 10.40
N GLN A 57 17.25 -2.18 11.44
CA GLN A 57 16.79 -3.42 12.09
C GLN A 57 15.48 -3.23 12.83
N SER A 58 14.59 -4.23 12.73
CA SER A 58 13.38 -4.29 13.55
C SER A 58 12.94 -5.74 13.78
N TYR A 59 11.87 -5.94 14.56
CA TYR A 59 11.27 -7.28 14.72
C TYR A 59 10.69 -7.85 13.42
N LEU A 60 10.61 -7.04 12.36
CA LEU A 60 10.14 -7.48 11.04
C LEU A 60 11.16 -8.35 10.31
N ASP A 61 12.42 -8.36 10.73
CA ASP A 61 13.48 -9.20 10.16
C ASP A 61 13.25 -10.72 10.40
N VAL A 62 12.29 -11.08 11.26
CA VAL A 62 11.90 -12.48 11.45
C VAL A 62 11.13 -13.06 10.27
N PHE A 63 10.58 -12.21 9.40
CA PHE A 63 9.86 -12.64 8.21
C PHE A 63 10.83 -13.02 7.09
N ASN A 64 10.53 -14.12 6.40
CA ASN A 64 11.36 -14.58 5.28
C ASN A 64 11.08 -13.81 3.99
N CYS A 65 11.40 -12.50 4.00
CA CYS A 65 11.32 -11.62 2.84
C CYS A 65 12.35 -10.48 2.96
N ASP A 66 12.64 -9.80 1.85
CA ASP A 66 13.53 -8.65 1.85
C ASP A 66 12.91 -7.50 2.66
N VAL A 67 13.70 -6.86 3.54
CA VAL A 67 13.30 -5.66 4.27
C VAL A 67 14.12 -4.46 3.80
N VAL A 68 13.43 -3.37 3.47
CA VAL A 68 14.01 -2.08 3.12
C VAL A 68 13.75 -1.10 4.25
N TYR A 69 14.79 -0.62 4.87
CA TYR A 69 14.72 0.41 5.92
C TYR A 69 14.91 1.78 5.29
N THR A 70 13.95 2.68 5.44
CA THR A 70 14.03 4.04 4.87
C THR A 70 14.25 5.11 5.91
N ASN A 71 13.88 4.84 7.16
CA ASN A 71 13.93 5.78 8.30
C ASN A 71 13.32 7.15 7.98
N ASP A 72 12.26 7.18 7.20
CA ASP A 72 11.68 8.39 6.61
C ASP A 72 10.30 8.71 7.19
N ASN A 73 10.14 8.48 8.50
CA ASN A 73 8.88 8.72 9.21
C ASN A 73 8.71 10.17 9.66
N SER A 74 9.62 11.06 9.31
CA SER A 74 9.52 12.48 9.62
C SER A 74 8.35 13.14 8.88
N PRO A 75 7.65 14.12 9.48
CA PRO A 75 6.66 14.90 8.76
C PRO A 75 7.29 15.58 7.54
N ILE A 76 6.73 15.34 6.36
CA ILE A 76 7.12 16.05 5.16
C ILE A 76 6.36 17.37 5.16
N ILE A 77 7.11 18.48 5.13
CA ILE A 77 6.54 19.81 5.02
C ILE A 77 6.79 20.30 3.60
N LYS A 78 5.73 20.60 2.88
CA LYS A 78 5.78 21.19 1.55
C LYS A 78 4.88 22.43 1.55
N ASP A 79 5.41 23.57 1.14
CA ASP A 79 4.69 24.86 1.08
C ASP A 79 4.02 25.25 2.42
N GLY A 80 4.63 24.89 3.57
CA GLY A 80 4.11 25.15 4.91
C GLY A 80 3.06 24.16 5.41
N PHE A 81 2.68 23.15 4.63
CA PHE A 81 1.72 22.10 5.01
C PHE A 81 2.40 20.78 5.28
N VAL A 82 1.89 20.06 6.30
CA VAL A 82 2.32 18.68 6.59
C VAL A 82 1.61 17.72 5.65
N LEU A 83 2.37 16.97 4.85
CA LEU A 83 1.79 15.96 3.96
C LEU A 83 1.11 14.83 4.75
N HIS A 84 0.03 14.31 4.20
CA HIS A 84 -0.66 13.14 4.73
C HIS A 84 0.26 11.91 4.86
N LYS A 85 -0.07 10.99 5.78
CA LYS A 85 0.69 9.75 5.99
C LYS A 85 0.80 8.90 4.72
N GLY A 86 -0.24 8.88 3.89
CA GLY A 86 -0.24 8.19 2.61
C GLY A 86 0.85 8.67 1.65
N SER A 87 1.22 9.96 1.72
CA SER A 87 2.32 10.51 0.91
C SER A 87 3.67 9.87 1.24
N ARG A 88 3.92 9.59 2.53
CA ARG A 88 5.15 8.93 2.97
C ARG A 88 5.21 7.48 2.49
N GLU A 89 4.09 6.75 2.59
CA GLU A 89 4.02 5.39 2.06
C GLU A 89 4.35 5.35 0.56
N MET A 90 3.92 6.36 -0.21
CA MET A 90 4.28 6.45 -1.62
C MET A 90 5.76 6.74 -1.86
N LEU A 91 6.39 7.58 -1.05
CA LEU A 91 7.84 7.80 -1.12
C LEU A 91 8.62 6.54 -0.77
N ASP A 92 8.18 5.78 0.23
CA ASP A 92 8.78 4.49 0.59
C ASP A 92 8.69 3.50 -0.57
N ILE A 93 7.54 3.44 -1.26
CA ILE A 93 7.37 2.61 -2.45
C ILE A 93 8.32 3.03 -3.57
N LYS A 94 8.49 4.33 -3.81
CA LYS A 94 9.44 4.84 -4.82
C LYS A 94 10.89 4.42 -4.52
N LYS A 95 11.31 4.45 -3.26
CA LYS A 95 12.63 3.95 -2.84
C LYS A 95 12.80 2.45 -3.09
N VAL A 96 11.74 1.66 -2.87
CA VAL A 96 11.75 0.22 -3.22
C VAL A 96 11.88 0.03 -4.73
N ILE A 97 11.13 0.80 -5.53
CA ILE A 97 11.19 0.76 -6.99
C ILE A 97 12.62 1.02 -7.48
N GLU A 98 13.28 2.06 -6.96
CA GLU A 98 14.67 2.38 -7.29
C GLU A 98 15.63 1.27 -6.87
N LYS A 99 15.55 0.82 -5.62
CA LYS A 99 16.47 -0.19 -5.06
C LYS A 99 16.44 -1.51 -5.82
N TYR A 100 15.27 -1.92 -6.31
CA TYR A 100 15.10 -3.20 -7.02
C TYR A 100 15.03 -3.05 -8.54
N ASP A 101 15.27 -1.86 -9.06
CA ASP A 101 15.17 -1.54 -10.50
C ASP A 101 13.87 -2.10 -11.12
N ILE A 102 12.73 -1.83 -10.44
CA ILE A 102 11.41 -2.30 -10.89
C ILE A 102 11.04 -1.55 -12.18
N GLN A 103 10.74 -2.32 -13.22
CA GLN A 103 10.52 -1.77 -14.55
C GLN A 103 9.10 -1.20 -14.72
N ASP A 104 8.91 -0.26 -15.62
CA ASP A 104 7.64 0.43 -15.86
C ASP A 104 6.47 -0.50 -16.18
N HIS A 105 6.76 -1.63 -16.83
CA HIS A 105 5.76 -2.63 -17.20
C HIS A 105 5.50 -3.66 -16.10
N ASP A 106 6.26 -3.67 -15.01
CA ASP A 106 6.03 -4.56 -13.88
C ASP A 106 4.81 -4.11 -13.05
N PHE A 107 4.22 -5.05 -12.31
CA PHE A 107 3.13 -4.79 -11.41
C PHE A 107 3.60 -4.61 -9.95
N ILE A 108 3.01 -3.66 -9.27
CA ILE A 108 3.18 -3.46 -7.83
C ILE A 108 1.83 -3.68 -7.16
N ILE A 109 1.77 -4.65 -6.26
CA ILE A 109 0.70 -4.81 -5.29
C ILE A 109 1.16 -4.09 -4.02
N LYS A 110 0.46 -3.03 -3.62
CA LYS A 110 0.71 -2.32 -2.36
C LYS A 110 -0.18 -2.91 -1.29
N LEU A 111 0.38 -3.22 -0.12
CA LEU A 111 -0.37 -3.60 1.06
C LEU A 111 0.11 -2.83 2.29
N THR A 112 -0.81 -2.28 3.08
CA THR A 112 -0.50 -1.77 4.41
C THR A 112 -0.33 -2.93 5.38
N GLY A 113 0.87 -3.12 5.94
CA GLY A 113 1.25 -4.33 6.69
C GLY A 113 0.44 -4.63 7.95
N ARG A 114 -0.31 -3.65 8.49
CA ARG A 114 -1.24 -3.87 9.62
C ARG A 114 -2.58 -4.49 9.22
N TYR A 115 -2.89 -4.47 7.93
CA TYR A 115 -4.15 -4.97 7.44
C TYR A 115 -4.11 -6.48 7.27
N GLN A 116 -5.22 -7.14 7.56
CA GLN A 116 -5.28 -8.60 7.57
C GLN A 116 -6.06 -9.09 6.36
N LEU A 117 -5.36 -9.76 5.44
CA LEU A 117 -6.01 -10.51 4.37
C LEU A 117 -6.64 -11.78 4.94
N PHE A 118 -7.86 -12.10 4.50
CA PHE A 118 -8.56 -13.33 4.85
C PHE A 118 -8.52 -14.38 3.75
N LYS A 119 -8.24 -13.94 2.50
CA LYS A 119 -8.21 -14.81 1.33
C LYS A 119 -7.14 -14.35 0.34
N PRO A 120 -6.63 -15.24 -0.50
CA PRO A 120 -5.66 -14.92 -1.54
C PRO A 120 -6.27 -14.30 -2.80
N ASP A 121 -7.59 -14.12 -2.87
CA ASP A 121 -8.36 -13.77 -4.08
C ASP A 121 -7.82 -12.53 -4.81
N PHE A 122 -7.33 -11.53 -4.05
CA PHE A 122 -6.76 -10.33 -4.68
C PHE A 122 -5.49 -10.63 -5.47
N PHE A 123 -4.62 -11.52 -4.97
CA PHE A 123 -3.43 -11.95 -5.70
C PHE A 123 -3.80 -12.73 -6.97
N ALA A 124 -4.81 -13.61 -6.87
CA ALA A 124 -5.31 -14.34 -8.04
C ALA A 124 -5.88 -13.37 -9.08
N ASN A 125 -6.71 -12.41 -8.66
CA ASN A 125 -7.25 -11.38 -9.55
C ASN A 125 -6.16 -10.61 -10.29
N VAL A 126 -5.06 -10.24 -9.62
CA VAL A 126 -3.93 -9.55 -10.27
C VAL A 126 -3.25 -10.45 -11.29
N LEU A 127 -2.96 -11.71 -10.93
CA LEU A 127 -2.25 -12.63 -11.82
C LEU A 127 -3.08 -13.03 -13.06
N GLU A 128 -4.40 -13.09 -12.93
CA GLU A 128 -5.33 -13.43 -13.99
C GLU A 128 -5.64 -12.24 -14.93
N ASN A 129 -5.34 -11.01 -14.50
CA ASN A 129 -5.67 -9.77 -15.22
C ASN A 129 -4.44 -8.89 -15.46
N LEU A 130 -3.32 -9.49 -15.85
CA LEU A 130 -2.07 -8.75 -16.12
C LEU A 130 -2.15 -7.84 -17.36
N GLU A 131 -3.21 -7.90 -18.16
CA GLU A 131 -3.49 -6.95 -19.25
C GLU A 131 -4.07 -5.61 -18.75
N LYS A 132 -4.54 -5.55 -17.52
CA LYS A 132 -4.94 -4.32 -16.85
C LYS A 132 -3.71 -3.53 -16.40
N ASP A 133 -3.91 -2.25 -16.14
CA ASP A 133 -2.88 -1.37 -15.62
C ASP A 133 -3.11 -1.02 -14.13
N CYS A 134 -4.37 -1.10 -13.66
CA CYS A 134 -4.70 -0.85 -12.25
C CYS A 134 -5.87 -1.74 -11.79
N ILE A 135 -5.78 -2.26 -10.55
CA ILE A 135 -6.81 -3.07 -9.89
C ILE A 135 -7.00 -2.54 -8.47
N PHE A 136 -8.21 -2.13 -8.12
CA PHE A 136 -8.52 -1.56 -6.81
C PHE A 136 -9.99 -1.68 -6.44
N ARG A 137 -10.31 -1.35 -5.19
CA ARG A 137 -11.69 -1.18 -4.71
C ARG A 137 -11.98 0.29 -4.43
N GLU A 138 -13.12 0.79 -4.93
CA GLU A 138 -13.67 2.10 -4.57
C GLU A 138 -14.40 1.98 -3.22
N LEU A 139 -13.83 2.54 -2.20
CA LEU A 139 -14.43 2.68 -0.88
C LEU A 139 -13.49 3.54 -0.02
N ASN A 140 -14.01 4.57 0.61
CA ASN A 140 -13.26 5.30 1.61
C ASN A 140 -13.40 4.60 2.97
N VAL A 141 -12.29 4.08 3.47
CA VAL A 141 -12.22 3.44 4.80
C VAL A 141 -11.23 4.14 5.73
N CYS A 142 -10.55 5.18 5.24
CA CYS A 142 -9.45 5.82 5.96
C CYS A 142 -9.86 7.11 6.67
N SER A 143 -11.06 7.64 6.40
CA SER A 143 -11.62 8.82 7.04
C SER A 143 -12.84 8.47 7.90
N SER A 144 -13.29 9.45 8.71
CA SER A 144 -14.54 9.35 9.48
C SER A 144 -15.80 9.35 8.60
N VAL A 145 -15.63 9.69 7.31
CA VAL A 145 -16.70 9.69 6.31
C VAL A 145 -16.50 8.50 5.40
N VAL A 146 -17.50 7.62 5.32
CA VAL A 146 -17.52 6.53 4.32
C VAL A 146 -18.13 7.11 3.06
N ASP A 147 -17.38 7.10 1.98
CA ASP A 147 -17.82 7.57 0.66
C ASP A 147 -17.26 6.65 -0.44
N ASP A 148 -17.86 6.70 -1.62
CA ASP A 148 -17.47 5.92 -2.79
C ASP A 148 -16.58 6.71 -3.77
N ILE A 149 -16.07 7.88 -3.35
CA ILE A 149 -15.23 8.76 -4.17
C ILE A 149 -13.73 8.57 -3.92
N SER A 150 -13.37 7.62 -3.10
CA SER A 150 -11.99 7.29 -2.73
C SER A 150 -11.68 5.83 -3.00
N ILE A 151 -10.42 5.43 -2.88
CA ILE A 151 -10.01 4.03 -3.00
C ILE A 151 -9.46 3.50 -1.69
N VAL A 152 -9.51 2.18 -1.52
CA VAL A 152 -8.82 1.52 -0.39
C VAL A 152 -7.32 1.51 -0.66
N MET A 153 -6.61 2.58 -0.31
CA MET A 153 -5.16 2.65 -0.47
C MET A 153 -4.40 1.62 0.37
N GLY A 154 -5.08 0.92 1.26
CA GLY A 154 -4.50 -0.17 2.03
C GLY A 154 -4.14 -1.40 1.23
N LEU A 155 -4.84 -1.63 0.10
CA LEU A 155 -4.55 -2.71 -0.85
C LEU A 155 -5.01 -2.32 -2.25
N PHE A 156 -4.07 -2.25 -3.17
CA PHE A 156 -4.32 -2.05 -4.61
C PHE A 156 -3.16 -2.63 -5.42
N ALA A 157 -3.37 -2.80 -6.72
CA ALA A 157 -2.32 -3.19 -7.66
C ALA A 157 -2.28 -2.22 -8.83
N ILE A 158 -1.08 -1.87 -9.32
CA ILE A 158 -0.90 -0.90 -10.39
C ILE A 158 0.42 -1.14 -11.13
N ARG A 159 0.49 -0.78 -12.41
CA ARG A 159 1.75 -0.74 -13.17
C ARG A 159 2.73 0.25 -12.55
N CYS A 160 4.00 -0.17 -12.46
CA CYS A 160 5.05 0.61 -11.82
C CYS A 160 5.20 2.03 -12.40
N LYS A 161 5.05 2.20 -13.73
CA LYS A 161 5.14 3.52 -14.39
C LYS A 161 4.25 4.57 -13.72
N TYR A 162 3.02 4.22 -13.36
CA TYR A 162 2.08 5.17 -12.75
C TYR A 162 2.46 5.56 -11.31
N LEU A 163 3.06 4.64 -10.54
CA LEU A 163 3.57 4.98 -9.20
C LEU A 163 4.81 5.87 -9.26
N LYS A 164 5.67 5.70 -10.26
CA LYS A 164 6.82 6.59 -10.50
C LYS A 164 6.39 8.02 -10.79
N GLU A 165 5.33 8.19 -11.57
CA GLU A 165 4.82 9.49 -12.01
C GLU A 165 3.91 10.18 -10.99
N PHE A 166 3.26 9.40 -10.13
CA PHE A 166 2.32 9.95 -9.16
C PHE A 166 3.02 10.83 -8.10
N GLU A 167 2.50 12.02 -7.88
CA GLU A 167 2.91 12.94 -6.83
C GLU A 167 1.69 13.55 -6.14
N TYR A 168 1.71 13.60 -4.79
CA TYR A 168 0.73 14.36 -4.04
C TYR A 168 0.93 15.87 -4.24
N LYS A 169 -0.14 16.57 -4.62
CA LYS A 169 -0.13 18.00 -4.89
C LYS A 169 -1.20 18.78 -4.11
N ARG A 170 -2.24 18.08 -3.66
CA ARG A 170 -3.44 18.69 -3.07
C ARG A 170 -3.55 18.33 -1.60
N TYR A 171 -3.52 19.33 -0.74
CA TYR A 171 -3.58 19.16 0.72
C TYR A 171 -5.01 19.25 1.27
N GLU A 172 -5.91 19.79 0.49
CA GLU A 172 -7.32 20.03 0.83
C GLU A 172 -8.18 18.77 0.70
N ILE A 173 -7.69 17.74 0.01
CA ILE A 173 -8.39 16.45 -0.14
C ILE A 173 -7.56 15.30 0.44
N GLY A 174 -8.24 14.20 0.74
CA GLY A 174 -7.58 12.96 1.18
C GLY A 174 -6.67 12.38 0.11
N CYS A 175 -5.58 11.76 0.53
CA CYS A 175 -4.65 11.12 -0.40
C CYS A 175 -5.32 9.97 -1.19
N GLU A 176 -6.31 9.32 -0.62
CA GLU A 176 -7.12 8.28 -1.24
C GLU A 176 -7.94 8.82 -2.41
N GLN A 177 -8.50 10.02 -2.24
CA GLN A 177 -9.26 10.69 -3.28
C GLN A 177 -8.33 11.21 -4.38
N GLU A 178 -7.22 11.89 -4.03
CA GLU A 178 -6.27 12.40 -5.01
C GLU A 178 -5.67 11.28 -5.86
N PHE A 179 -5.34 10.15 -5.25
CA PHE A 179 -4.82 9.00 -5.98
C PHE A 179 -5.86 8.38 -6.92
N ARG A 180 -7.14 8.32 -6.50
CA ARG A 180 -8.23 7.88 -7.37
C ARG A 180 -8.41 8.79 -8.58
N GLU A 181 -8.43 10.10 -8.37
CA GLU A 181 -8.52 11.09 -9.45
C GLU A 181 -7.36 10.92 -10.43
N TYR A 182 -6.13 10.80 -9.93
CA TYR A 182 -4.95 10.53 -10.76
C TYR A 182 -5.10 9.26 -11.60
N ILE A 183 -5.56 8.15 -11.02
CA ILE A 183 -5.78 6.91 -11.75
C ILE A 183 -6.79 7.12 -12.89
N ASN A 184 -7.92 7.76 -12.60
CA ASN A 184 -8.96 7.98 -13.59
C ASN A 184 -8.54 8.94 -14.72
N ASP A 185 -7.67 9.90 -14.42
CA ASP A 185 -7.17 10.90 -15.38
C ASP A 185 -6.05 10.35 -16.28
N THR A 186 -5.28 9.36 -15.78
CA THR A 186 -4.05 8.90 -16.46
C THR A 186 -4.16 7.51 -17.06
N ILE A 187 -5.04 6.66 -16.53
CA ILE A 187 -5.19 5.26 -16.98
C ILE A 187 -6.49 5.12 -17.79
N PRO A 188 -6.44 4.58 -19.01
CA PRO A 188 -7.65 4.31 -19.78
C PRO A 188 -8.63 3.42 -19.03
N GLU A 189 -9.92 3.71 -19.09
CA GLU A 189 -10.96 3.02 -18.33
C GLU A 189 -10.96 1.49 -18.58
N ASP A 190 -10.73 1.07 -19.81
CA ASP A 190 -10.64 -0.36 -20.17
C ASP A 190 -9.42 -1.06 -19.56
N LYS A 191 -8.43 -0.30 -19.05
CA LYS A 191 -7.25 -0.78 -18.32
C LYS A 191 -7.41 -0.76 -16.79
N ILE A 192 -8.53 -0.26 -16.30
CA ILE A 192 -8.86 -0.26 -14.87
C ILE A 192 -9.78 -1.44 -14.58
N MET A 193 -9.50 -2.15 -13.48
CA MET A 193 -10.39 -3.16 -12.92
C MET A 193 -10.79 -2.75 -11.50
N LYS A 194 -12.09 -2.62 -11.28
CA LYS A 194 -12.64 -2.40 -9.94
C LYS A 194 -13.12 -3.73 -9.38
N VAL A 195 -12.76 -4.01 -8.12
CA VAL A 195 -13.20 -5.22 -7.42
C VAL A 195 -14.23 -4.88 -6.35
N ASP A 196 -15.20 -5.76 -6.14
CA ASP A 196 -16.29 -5.55 -5.18
C ASP A 196 -15.83 -5.80 -3.74
N THR A 197 -14.81 -6.65 -3.56
CA THR A 197 -14.28 -6.98 -2.24
C THR A 197 -12.79 -7.25 -2.29
N LEU A 198 -12.08 -6.86 -1.21
CA LEU A 198 -10.65 -7.13 -1.03
C LEU A 198 -10.39 -8.30 -0.06
N TRP A 199 -11.41 -8.76 0.66
CA TRP A 199 -11.28 -9.71 1.77
C TRP A 199 -10.22 -9.24 2.78
N LEU A 200 -10.24 -7.94 3.08
CA LEU A 200 -9.26 -7.24 3.87
C LEU A 200 -9.89 -6.64 5.12
N ARG A 201 -9.32 -6.92 6.27
CA ARG A 201 -9.63 -6.19 7.50
C ARG A 201 -8.73 -4.98 7.63
N VAL A 202 -9.34 -3.82 7.61
CA VAL A 202 -8.69 -2.52 7.74
C VAL A 202 -8.78 -2.03 9.18
N CYS A 203 -7.65 -1.66 9.77
CA CYS A 203 -7.59 -1.00 11.08
C CYS A 203 -7.40 0.50 10.87
N ILE A 204 -8.44 1.30 11.09
CA ILE A 204 -8.36 2.75 10.94
C ILE A 204 -7.44 3.34 12.01
N GLY A 205 -6.50 4.17 11.56
CA GLY A 205 -5.36 4.63 12.36
C GLY A 205 -5.69 5.55 13.54
N ASN A 206 -6.88 6.16 13.58
CA ASN A 206 -7.23 7.14 14.61
C ASN A 206 -8.32 6.65 15.59
N ASP A 207 -9.21 5.77 15.15
CA ASP A 207 -10.46 5.48 15.88
C ASP A 207 -10.56 4.04 16.38
N HIS A 208 -9.51 3.22 16.22
CA HIS A 208 -9.53 1.78 16.51
C HIS A 208 -10.66 1.01 15.79
N LYS A 209 -11.31 1.64 14.82
CA LYS A 209 -12.39 1.04 14.06
C LYS A 209 -11.82 -0.02 13.12
N ILE A 210 -12.48 -1.16 13.09
CA ILE A 210 -12.19 -2.27 12.19
C ILE A 210 -13.27 -2.28 11.12
N ILE A 211 -12.87 -2.34 9.86
CA ILE A 211 -13.77 -2.46 8.72
C ILE A 211 -13.29 -3.63 7.87
N ASP A 212 -14.20 -4.54 7.56
CA ASP A 212 -13.96 -5.61 6.60
C ASP A 212 -14.39 -5.11 5.19
N THR A 213 -13.51 -5.26 4.21
CA THR A 213 -13.70 -4.72 2.86
C THR A 213 -13.67 -5.83 1.80
#